data_1d339c84dc345d7f3bf43b99abdd6cdb
#
_entry.id   1d339c84dc345d7f3bf43b99abdd6cdb
#
_cell.length_a   1.000
_cell.length_b   1.000
_cell.length_c   1.000
_cell.angle_alpha   90.00
_cell.angle_beta   90.00
_cell.angle_gamma   90.00
#
_symmetry.space_group_name_H-M   'P 1'
#
loop_
_entity.id
_entity.type
_entity.pdbx_description
1 polymer ?
#
loop_
_entity_poly.entity_id
_entity_poly.type
_entity_poly.pdbx_seq_one_letter_code
_entity_poly.pdbx_strand_id
1 'polypeptide(L)'
;LALILIRDASRAGVTEMSPQKGENSDIAARNQRARAGLEELHDVTGALISQGNDSVLWIDHDGRPPTLHSAPLSVAHLLRDKLFAEKFAVVTSATLTTSGNFDAITQSLGLVADKRTQTIDVGSPFDYAQQGILYVASDLPPPGREGLDMASLDAMGELVEAAGGRTLILCSSWRAVEKAAEYLRVRCDTPLHVQRKGESVSLLVERFATDIESSLIGTLSLWQGVDIPGDSCSQVIIDRIPFPRPDDPLMSARSSRVDETGGSGFRSVTLPRAGLLLAQAAGRLIRTGTDKGVVSVLDSRLANSGYGSGLRRSMPPMWFTTEKTTVIMALERLRTDSDQRIAGKSTG
;
A
#
# COMPACT_ATOMS: atom_id res chain seq x y z
N LEU A 1 31.46 16.07 -1.82
CA LEU A 1 32.57 16.31 -2.73
C LEU A 1 32.28 15.76 -4.13
N ALA A 2 31.93 14.46 -4.29
CA ALA A 2 31.70 13.84 -5.60
C ALA A 2 30.65 14.57 -6.45
N LEU A 3 29.49 14.93 -5.89
CA LEU A 3 28.43 15.66 -6.60
C LEU A 3 28.91 17.04 -7.08
N ILE A 4 29.74 17.73 -6.31
CA ILE A 4 30.32 19.03 -6.70
C ILE A 4 31.23 18.83 -7.93
N LEU A 5 32.08 17.81 -7.91
CA LEU A 5 32.97 17.52 -9.05
C LEU A 5 32.17 17.17 -10.32
N ILE A 6 31.10 16.39 -10.20
CA ILE A 6 30.23 16.04 -11.33
C ILE A 6 29.55 17.28 -11.89
N ARG A 7 28.98 18.13 -11.04
CA ARG A 7 28.33 19.40 -11.43
C ARG A 7 29.28 20.30 -12.18
N ASP A 8 30.50 20.50 -11.62
CA ASP A 8 31.47 21.42 -12.19
C ASP A 8 32.06 20.88 -13.52
N ALA A 9 32.30 19.58 -13.61
CA ALA A 9 32.70 18.92 -14.86
C ALA A 9 31.59 18.99 -15.92
N SER A 10 30.34 18.79 -15.56
CA SER A 10 29.19 18.93 -16.48
C SER A 10 29.08 20.35 -17.04
N ARG A 11 29.25 21.37 -16.19
CA ARG A 11 29.25 22.77 -16.60
C ARG A 11 30.41 23.08 -17.59
N ALA A 12 31.60 22.56 -17.32
CA ALA A 12 32.75 22.71 -18.22
C ALA A 12 32.47 22.08 -19.59
N GLY A 13 31.91 20.84 -19.61
CA GLY A 13 31.54 20.16 -20.84
C GLY A 13 30.47 20.89 -21.66
N VAL A 14 29.47 21.48 -21.01
CA VAL A 14 28.45 22.36 -21.68
C VAL A 14 29.13 23.55 -22.36
N THR A 15 30.12 24.14 -21.72
CA THR A 15 30.84 25.31 -22.26
C THR A 15 31.71 24.91 -23.46
N GLU A 16 32.39 23.78 -23.41
CA GLU A 16 33.25 23.26 -24.49
C GLU A 16 32.41 22.82 -25.72
N MET A 17 31.20 22.32 -25.53
CA MET A 17 30.29 21.90 -26.58
C MET A 17 29.42 23.04 -27.18
N SER A 18 29.90 24.28 -27.13
CA SER A 18 29.23 25.40 -27.76
C SER A 18 29.20 25.26 -29.30
N PRO A 19 28.04 25.56 -29.97
CA PRO A 19 27.91 25.36 -31.42
C PRO A 19 28.99 26.10 -32.21
N GLN A 20 29.68 25.39 -33.12
CA GLN A 20 30.66 26.00 -34.02
C GLN A 20 30.01 26.29 -35.36
N LYS A 21 30.32 27.46 -35.97
CA LYS A 21 29.85 27.84 -37.30
C LYS A 21 30.45 26.88 -38.36
N GLY A 22 29.58 26.13 -39.07
CA GLY A 22 29.97 25.23 -40.17
C GLY A 22 30.01 23.74 -39.82
N GLU A 23 29.49 23.33 -38.68
CA GLU A 23 29.32 21.91 -38.34
C GLU A 23 28.34 21.17 -39.26
N ASN A 24 28.69 19.91 -39.59
CA ASN A 24 27.80 18.99 -40.30
C ASN A 24 26.52 18.73 -39.43
N SER A 25 25.33 18.65 -40.04
CA SER A 25 24.06 18.50 -39.36
C SER A 25 24.00 17.33 -38.38
N ASP A 26 24.65 16.18 -38.69
CA ASP A 26 24.63 15.00 -37.84
C ASP A 26 25.52 15.19 -36.61
N ILE A 27 26.67 15.88 -36.76
CA ILE A 27 27.57 16.22 -35.65
C ILE A 27 26.88 17.24 -34.76
N ALA A 28 26.23 18.26 -35.32
CA ALA A 28 25.51 19.27 -34.58
C ALA A 28 24.36 18.64 -33.76
N ALA A 29 23.59 17.72 -34.31
CA ALA A 29 22.52 17.00 -33.59
C ALA A 29 23.06 16.13 -32.45
N ARG A 30 24.22 15.47 -32.66
CA ARG A 30 24.89 14.68 -31.61
C ARG A 30 25.41 15.56 -30.49
N ASN A 31 26.05 16.66 -30.81
CA ASN A 31 26.59 17.63 -29.84
C ASN A 31 25.46 18.28 -29.04
N GLN A 32 24.31 18.60 -29.67
CA GLN A 32 23.15 19.12 -28.99
C GLN A 32 22.56 18.13 -27.97
N ARG A 33 22.47 16.85 -28.31
CA ARG A 33 22.01 15.80 -27.37
C ARG A 33 22.98 15.62 -26.20
N ALA A 34 24.30 15.59 -26.47
CA ALA A 34 25.32 15.48 -25.43
C ALA A 34 25.29 16.69 -24.49
N ARG A 35 25.15 17.90 -25.05
CA ARG A 35 25.02 19.12 -24.28
C ARG A 35 23.77 19.11 -23.40
N ALA A 36 22.61 18.74 -23.93
CA ALA A 36 21.38 18.62 -23.15
C ALA A 36 21.53 17.63 -21.99
N GLY A 37 22.20 16.48 -22.18
CA GLY A 37 22.50 15.53 -21.13
C GLY A 37 23.45 16.07 -20.05
N LEU A 38 24.43 16.89 -20.44
CA LEU A 38 25.33 17.57 -19.48
C LEU A 38 24.62 18.70 -18.72
N GLU A 39 23.72 19.44 -19.35
CA GLU A 39 22.88 20.46 -18.71
C GLU A 39 21.95 19.80 -17.69
N GLU A 40 21.28 18.71 -18.06
CA GLU A 40 20.45 17.93 -17.13
C GLU A 40 21.28 17.42 -15.93
N LEU A 41 22.46 16.85 -16.17
CA LEU A 41 23.33 16.36 -15.10
C LEU A 41 23.83 17.49 -14.19
N HIS A 42 24.12 18.67 -14.75
CA HIS A 42 24.46 19.87 -13.97
C HIS A 42 23.32 20.30 -13.06
N ASP A 43 22.09 20.38 -13.61
CA ASP A 43 20.91 20.82 -12.88
C ASP A 43 20.53 19.84 -11.77
N VAL A 44 20.52 18.54 -12.07
CA VAL A 44 20.24 17.48 -11.09
C VAL A 44 21.26 17.49 -9.95
N THR A 45 22.55 17.54 -10.28
CA THR A 45 23.59 17.58 -9.24
C THR A 45 23.57 18.88 -8.44
N GLY A 46 23.26 20.01 -9.09
CA GLY A 46 23.06 21.30 -8.43
C GLY A 46 21.88 21.25 -7.43
N ALA A 47 20.76 20.69 -7.86
CA ALA A 47 19.59 20.48 -7.00
C ALA A 47 19.91 19.56 -5.80
N LEU A 48 20.63 18.46 -6.03
CA LEU A 48 21.07 17.53 -4.98
C LEU A 48 22.01 18.18 -3.95
N ILE A 49 22.88 19.07 -4.40
CA ILE A 49 23.82 19.80 -3.51
C ILE A 49 23.10 20.88 -2.70
N SER A 50 22.15 21.56 -3.32
CA SER A 50 21.40 22.66 -2.69
C SER A 50 20.23 22.18 -1.82
N GLN A 51 19.98 20.88 -1.72
CA GLN A 51 18.91 20.34 -0.91
C GLN A 51 19.09 20.73 0.56
N GLY A 52 18.08 21.41 1.08
CA GLY A 52 17.95 21.69 2.51
C GLY A 52 17.42 20.50 3.30
N ASN A 53 17.16 20.72 4.59
CA ASN A 53 16.62 19.70 5.51
C ASN A 53 15.20 19.22 5.18
N ASP A 54 14.59 19.69 4.10
CA ASP A 54 13.23 19.34 3.68
C ASP A 54 13.16 18.22 2.62
N SER A 55 14.31 17.61 2.35
CA SER A 55 14.43 16.47 1.41
C SER A 55 15.27 15.36 2.01
N VAL A 56 15.01 14.13 1.59
CA VAL A 56 15.80 12.94 1.95
C VAL A 56 16.56 12.43 0.73
N LEU A 57 17.81 12.03 0.95
CA LEU A 57 18.67 11.38 -0.03
C LEU A 57 18.97 9.95 0.41
N TRP A 58 18.90 9.00 -0.52
CA TRP A 58 19.32 7.63 -0.24
C TRP A 58 19.88 6.94 -1.48
N ILE A 59 20.62 5.88 -1.27
CA ILE A 59 21.17 5.04 -2.34
C ILE A 59 20.51 3.68 -2.28
N ASP A 60 20.02 3.22 -3.43
CA ASP A 60 19.44 1.90 -3.59
C ASP A 60 20.46 0.94 -4.24
N HIS A 61 20.51 -0.30 -3.73
CA HIS A 61 21.46 -1.35 -4.14
C HIS A 61 20.76 -2.67 -4.54
N ASP A 62 19.55 -2.65 -5.07
CA ASP A 62 18.76 -3.84 -5.43
C ASP A 62 19.38 -4.73 -6.54
N GLY A 63 20.68 -5.07 -6.43
CA GLY A 63 21.38 -5.93 -7.39
C GLY A 63 21.62 -5.28 -8.76
N ARG A 64 21.36 -3.98 -8.91
CA ARG A 64 21.64 -3.11 -10.05
C ARG A 64 22.75 -2.11 -9.70
N PRO A 65 23.28 -1.38 -10.67
CA PRO A 65 24.16 -0.25 -10.34
C PRO A 65 23.50 0.64 -9.28
N PRO A 66 24.24 1.13 -8.27
CA PRO A 66 23.67 1.96 -7.22
C PRO A 66 23.01 3.19 -7.81
N THR A 67 21.78 3.46 -7.38
CA THR A 67 20.99 4.61 -7.82
C THR A 67 20.83 5.58 -6.66
N LEU A 68 21.19 6.84 -6.87
CA LEU A 68 20.94 7.91 -5.91
C LEU A 68 19.52 8.45 -6.10
N HIS A 69 18.74 8.41 -5.05
CA HIS A 69 17.38 8.94 -5.00
C HIS A 69 17.30 10.19 -4.16
N SER A 70 16.37 11.07 -4.52
CA SER A 70 16.02 12.26 -3.78
C SER A 70 14.50 12.41 -3.74
N ALA A 71 13.96 12.73 -2.59
CA ALA A 71 12.55 13.05 -2.45
C ALA A 71 12.31 14.15 -1.39
N PRO A 72 11.40 15.10 -1.65
CA PRO A 72 10.99 16.05 -0.64
C PRO A 72 10.20 15.35 0.48
N LEU A 73 10.38 15.78 1.72
CA LEU A 73 9.62 15.27 2.87
C LEU A 73 8.13 15.63 2.75
N SER A 74 7.83 16.77 2.13
CA SER A 74 6.46 17.21 1.85
C SER A 74 6.37 17.84 0.48
N VAL A 75 5.32 17.53 -0.26
CA VAL A 75 4.98 18.15 -1.56
C VAL A 75 3.89 19.22 -1.41
N ALA A 76 3.45 19.50 -0.19
CA ALA A 76 2.31 20.36 0.12
C ALA A 76 2.43 21.76 -0.51
N HIS A 77 3.59 22.43 -0.36
CA HIS A 77 3.82 23.75 -0.93
C HIS A 77 3.88 23.72 -2.46
N LEU A 78 4.48 22.67 -3.05
CA LEU A 78 4.55 22.53 -4.50
C LEU A 78 3.17 22.36 -5.12
N LEU A 79 2.32 21.52 -4.51
CA LEU A 79 0.95 21.31 -4.96
C LEU A 79 0.11 22.56 -4.81
N ARG A 80 0.20 23.23 -3.66
CA ARG A 80 -0.51 24.49 -3.42
C ARG A 80 -0.13 25.54 -4.47
N ASP A 81 1.17 25.77 -4.68
CA ASP A 81 1.65 26.88 -5.48
C ASP A 81 1.57 26.62 -6.99
N LYS A 82 1.80 25.37 -7.43
CA LYS A 82 1.84 25.01 -8.86
C LYS A 82 0.58 24.38 -9.42
N LEU A 83 -0.27 23.81 -8.56
CA LEU A 83 -1.50 23.16 -8.99
C LEU A 83 -2.73 23.91 -8.52
N PHE A 84 -2.90 24.10 -7.21
CA PHE A 84 -4.13 24.62 -6.64
C PHE A 84 -4.23 26.16 -6.68
N ALA A 85 -3.12 26.88 -6.91
CA ALA A 85 -3.15 28.34 -7.08
C ALA A 85 -3.85 28.75 -8.38
N GLU A 86 -3.66 27.96 -9.45
CA GLU A 86 -4.08 28.33 -10.81
C GLU A 86 -5.23 27.48 -11.38
N LYS A 87 -5.54 26.32 -10.75
CA LYS A 87 -6.49 25.35 -11.30
C LYS A 87 -7.57 24.95 -10.31
N PHE A 88 -8.78 24.74 -10.82
CA PHE A 88 -9.78 23.96 -10.10
C PHE A 88 -9.37 22.49 -10.11
N ALA A 89 -9.38 21.88 -8.93
CA ALA A 89 -9.06 20.46 -8.79
C ALA A 89 -10.09 19.77 -7.91
N VAL A 90 -10.48 18.57 -8.31
CA VAL A 90 -11.31 17.66 -7.51
C VAL A 90 -10.45 16.47 -7.17
N VAL A 91 -10.28 16.21 -5.86
CA VAL A 91 -9.57 15.04 -5.35
C VAL A 91 -10.61 14.09 -4.77
N THR A 92 -10.66 12.87 -5.31
CA THR A 92 -11.63 11.87 -4.87
C THR A 92 -10.98 10.53 -4.56
N SER A 93 -11.39 9.90 -3.47
CA SER A 93 -10.99 8.55 -3.09
C SER A 93 -11.92 8.02 -2.01
N ALA A 94 -12.03 6.70 -1.91
CA ALA A 94 -12.75 6.05 -0.82
C ALA A 94 -12.04 6.16 0.55
N THR A 95 -10.79 6.64 0.57
CA THR A 95 -9.92 6.66 1.77
C THR A 95 -9.27 8.03 1.98
N LEU A 96 -9.96 9.13 1.67
CA LEU A 96 -9.47 10.50 1.93
C LEU A 96 -9.59 10.89 3.40
N THR A 97 -10.54 10.34 4.13
CA THR A 97 -10.73 10.62 5.55
C THR A 97 -9.89 9.68 6.41
N THR A 98 -9.39 10.23 7.51
CA THR A 98 -8.78 9.46 8.59
C THR A 98 -9.54 9.76 9.87
N SER A 99 -10.10 8.74 10.51
CA SER A 99 -10.94 8.91 11.72
C SER A 99 -12.09 9.91 11.53
N GLY A 100 -12.65 9.98 10.32
CA GLY A 100 -13.81 10.81 9.98
C GLY A 100 -13.49 12.28 9.68
N ASN A 101 -12.23 12.67 9.53
CA ASN A 101 -11.86 14.03 9.13
C ASN A 101 -10.92 14.06 7.93
N PHE A 102 -10.80 15.23 7.29
CA PHE A 102 -9.96 15.49 6.12
C PHE A 102 -8.63 16.17 6.46
N ASP A 103 -8.29 16.38 7.73
CA ASP A 103 -7.13 17.18 8.15
C ASP A 103 -5.81 16.63 7.59
N ALA A 104 -5.61 15.31 7.64
CA ALA A 104 -4.39 14.68 7.16
C ALA A 104 -4.19 14.89 5.66
N ILE A 105 -5.24 14.73 4.86
CA ILE A 105 -5.13 14.91 3.40
C ILE A 105 -5.00 16.38 3.02
N THR A 106 -5.76 17.29 3.63
CA THR A 106 -5.66 18.73 3.36
C THR A 106 -4.28 19.27 3.75
N GLN A 107 -3.70 18.78 4.84
CA GLN A 107 -2.33 19.09 5.21
C GLN A 107 -1.31 18.58 4.18
N SER A 108 -1.45 17.34 3.74
CA SER A 108 -0.53 16.73 2.77
C SER A 108 -0.58 17.41 1.39
N LEU A 109 -1.73 17.98 1.04
CA LEU A 109 -1.96 18.73 -0.20
C LEU A 109 -1.64 20.24 -0.07
N GLY A 110 -1.35 20.74 1.15
CA GLY A 110 -1.07 22.16 1.39
C GLY A 110 -2.32 23.05 1.39
N LEU A 111 -3.49 22.51 1.69
CA LEU A 111 -4.79 23.18 1.59
C LEU A 111 -5.39 23.63 2.94
N VAL A 112 -4.69 23.42 4.07
CA VAL A 112 -5.21 23.69 5.43
C VAL A 112 -5.68 25.13 5.62
N ALA A 113 -5.00 26.10 5.01
CA ALA A 113 -5.31 27.53 5.14
C ALA A 113 -6.13 28.08 3.98
N ASP A 114 -6.47 27.28 2.97
CA ASP A 114 -7.19 27.76 1.79
C ASP A 114 -8.71 27.72 2.03
N LYS A 115 -9.30 28.89 2.21
CA LYS A 115 -10.75 29.08 2.43
C LYS A 115 -11.61 28.64 1.22
N ARG A 116 -11.02 28.38 0.05
CA ARG A 116 -11.71 27.90 -1.14
C ARG A 116 -11.86 26.38 -1.11
N THR A 117 -11.10 25.70 -0.25
CA THR A 117 -11.15 24.24 -0.12
C THR A 117 -12.48 23.81 0.52
N GLN A 118 -13.19 22.95 -0.17
CA GLN A 118 -14.39 22.30 0.35
C GLN A 118 -14.15 20.80 0.45
N THR A 119 -14.60 20.22 1.53
CA THR A 119 -14.52 18.77 1.77
C THR A 119 -15.92 18.22 1.94
N ILE A 120 -16.19 17.07 1.31
CA ILE A 120 -17.47 16.39 1.43
C ILE A 120 -17.23 14.89 1.62
N ASP A 121 -17.88 14.31 2.60
CA ASP A 121 -18.02 12.86 2.77
C ASP A 121 -19.43 12.48 2.31
N VAL A 122 -19.50 11.74 1.23
CA VAL A 122 -20.80 11.27 0.67
C VAL A 122 -21.28 9.98 1.32
N GLY A 123 -20.53 9.46 2.31
CA GLY A 123 -20.80 8.18 2.95
C GLY A 123 -20.48 6.99 2.04
N SER A 124 -20.94 5.83 2.45
CA SER A 124 -20.79 4.58 1.70
C SER A 124 -22.17 4.03 1.30
N PRO A 125 -22.31 3.49 0.07
CA PRO A 125 -23.52 2.79 -0.34
C PRO A 125 -23.66 1.41 0.32
N PHE A 126 -22.64 0.94 1.07
CA PHE A 126 -22.59 -0.38 1.67
C PHE A 126 -22.94 -0.32 3.15
N ASP A 127 -23.72 -1.28 3.62
CA ASP A 127 -23.98 -1.53 5.05
C ASP A 127 -22.91 -2.48 5.61
N TYR A 128 -21.73 -1.94 5.86
CA TYR A 128 -20.60 -2.73 6.36
C TYR A 128 -20.90 -3.48 7.66
N ALA A 129 -21.79 -2.96 8.51
CA ALA A 129 -22.15 -3.60 9.77
C ALA A 129 -22.93 -4.91 9.56
N GLN A 130 -23.70 -4.98 8.47
CA GLN A 130 -24.48 -6.17 8.09
C GLN A 130 -23.73 -7.10 7.13
N GLN A 131 -22.77 -6.55 6.38
CA GLN A 131 -22.08 -7.26 5.30
C GLN A 131 -20.71 -7.80 5.71
N GLY A 132 -20.04 -7.18 6.67
CA GLY A 132 -18.64 -7.48 6.99
C GLY A 132 -18.41 -7.80 8.46
N ILE A 133 -17.50 -8.74 8.71
CA ILE A 133 -16.93 -9.03 10.03
C ILE A 133 -15.47 -8.61 10.02
N LEU A 134 -15.07 -7.82 10.99
CA LEU A 134 -13.66 -7.57 11.31
C LEU A 134 -13.23 -8.47 12.47
N TYR A 135 -12.48 -9.49 12.16
CA TYR A 135 -11.87 -10.38 13.16
C TYR A 135 -10.44 -9.97 13.45
N VAL A 136 -10.08 -9.93 14.73
CA VAL A 136 -8.70 -9.75 15.16
C VAL A 136 -8.31 -10.90 16.06
N ALA A 137 -7.28 -11.65 15.67
CA ALA A 137 -6.73 -12.75 16.45
C ALA A 137 -5.97 -12.23 17.69
N SER A 138 -6.72 -11.87 18.73
CA SER A 138 -6.20 -11.19 19.93
C SER A 138 -5.37 -12.09 20.85
N ASP A 139 -5.49 -13.40 20.69
CA ASP A 139 -4.81 -14.46 21.42
C ASP A 139 -3.46 -14.85 20.81
N LEU A 140 -3.20 -14.44 19.57
CA LEU A 140 -1.90 -14.68 18.94
C LEU A 140 -0.79 -13.83 19.58
N PRO A 141 0.45 -14.37 19.64
CA PRO A 141 1.59 -13.58 20.07
C PRO A 141 1.78 -12.35 19.14
N PRO A 142 2.27 -11.22 19.68
CA PRO A 142 2.57 -10.07 18.83
C PRO A 142 3.60 -10.44 17.76
N PRO A 143 3.45 -9.96 16.50
CA PRO A 143 4.38 -10.30 15.44
C PRO A 143 5.83 -9.96 15.76
N GLY A 144 6.69 -10.97 15.72
CA GLY A 144 8.13 -10.84 15.95
C GLY A 144 8.93 -10.42 14.70
N ARG A 145 10.26 -10.29 14.88
CA ARG A 145 11.21 -10.02 13.78
C ARG A 145 11.40 -11.21 12.84
N GLU A 146 11.19 -12.43 13.33
CA GLU A 146 11.34 -13.69 12.60
C GLU A 146 10.26 -13.92 11.52
N GLY A 147 9.26 -13.06 11.43
CA GLY A 147 8.14 -13.19 10.51
C GLY A 147 6.93 -13.91 11.13
N LEU A 148 6.20 -14.70 10.33
CA LEU A 148 5.05 -15.48 10.79
C LEU A 148 5.53 -16.62 11.69
N ASP A 149 4.93 -16.78 12.88
CA ASP A 149 5.12 -17.93 13.75
C ASP A 149 4.14 -19.07 13.39
N MET A 150 4.30 -20.22 14.05
CA MET A 150 3.44 -21.38 13.79
C MET A 150 1.98 -21.12 14.17
N ALA A 151 1.73 -20.44 15.29
CA ALA A 151 0.37 -20.13 15.72
C ALA A 151 -0.36 -19.24 14.72
N SER A 152 0.33 -18.28 14.13
CA SER A 152 -0.21 -17.43 13.04
C SER A 152 -0.47 -18.24 11.74
N LEU A 153 0.41 -19.19 11.40
CA LEU A 153 0.23 -20.07 10.26
C LEU A 153 -0.93 -21.04 10.46
N ASP A 154 -1.06 -21.62 11.65
CA ASP A 154 -2.17 -22.50 12.01
C ASP A 154 -3.51 -21.75 11.94
N ALA A 155 -3.58 -20.56 12.52
CA ALA A 155 -4.77 -19.72 12.44
C ALA A 155 -5.13 -19.34 10.99
N MET A 156 -4.11 -19.04 10.16
CA MET A 156 -4.31 -18.77 8.73
C MET A 156 -4.89 -19.99 8.00
N GLY A 157 -4.34 -21.20 8.25
CA GLY A 157 -4.82 -22.44 7.66
C GLY A 157 -6.27 -22.74 8.04
N GLU A 158 -6.62 -22.67 9.33
CA GLU A 158 -8.00 -22.86 9.81
C GLU A 158 -8.99 -21.92 9.13
N LEU A 159 -8.63 -20.66 8.97
CA LEU A 159 -9.46 -19.65 8.33
C LEU A 159 -9.65 -19.93 6.83
N VAL A 160 -8.58 -20.32 6.12
CA VAL A 160 -8.64 -20.69 4.70
C VAL A 160 -9.51 -21.93 4.48
N GLU A 161 -9.39 -22.93 5.33
CA GLU A 161 -10.22 -24.16 5.25
C GLU A 161 -11.69 -23.87 5.51
N ALA A 162 -12.01 -23.03 6.52
CA ALA A 162 -13.38 -22.64 6.83
C ALA A 162 -14.04 -21.90 5.66
N ALA A 163 -13.28 -21.04 4.96
CA ALA A 163 -13.74 -20.33 3.77
C ALA A 163 -13.83 -21.24 2.53
N GLY A 164 -13.22 -22.42 2.54
CA GLY A 164 -13.12 -23.30 1.37
C GLY A 164 -12.28 -22.66 0.25
N GLY A 165 -11.14 -22.10 0.58
CA GLY A 165 -10.39 -21.18 -0.27
C GLY A 165 -10.99 -19.78 -0.21
N ARG A 166 -11.41 -19.22 -1.34
CA ARG A 166 -12.09 -17.91 -1.48
C ARG A 166 -11.43 -16.78 -0.65
N THR A 167 -10.09 -16.87 -0.51
CA THR A 167 -9.34 -16.03 0.44
C THR A 167 -8.25 -15.24 -0.26
N LEU A 168 -8.23 -13.94 -0.04
CA LEU A 168 -7.11 -13.07 -0.37
C LEU A 168 -6.21 -12.91 0.85
N ILE A 169 -4.95 -13.36 0.77
CA ILE A 169 -3.98 -13.32 1.86
C ILE A 169 -2.93 -12.25 1.57
N LEU A 170 -2.87 -11.25 2.41
CA LEU A 170 -2.00 -10.07 2.28
C LEU A 170 -0.88 -10.12 3.32
N CYS A 171 0.33 -10.38 2.84
CA CYS A 171 1.51 -10.48 3.67
C CYS A 171 2.35 -9.19 3.62
N SER A 172 2.99 -8.88 4.75
CA SER A 172 3.83 -7.69 4.90
C SER A 172 5.21 -7.81 4.24
N SER A 173 5.61 -8.99 3.81
CA SER A 173 6.92 -9.24 3.18
C SER A 173 6.91 -10.47 2.28
N TRP A 174 7.86 -10.53 1.32
CA TRP A 174 8.06 -11.71 0.48
C TRP A 174 8.38 -12.97 1.29
N ARG A 175 9.20 -12.85 2.34
CA ARG A 175 9.50 -13.96 3.26
C ARG A 175 8.24 -14.51 3.92
N ALA A 176 7.29 -13.64 4.29
CA ALA A 176 6.00 -14.07 4.84
C ALA A 176 5.15 -14.77 3.79
N VAL A 177 5.12 -14.28 2.53
CA VAL A 177 4.44 -14.94 1.41
C VAL A 177 4.98 -16.35 1.20
N GLU A 178 6.30 -16.51 1.09
CA GLU A 178 6.95 -17.80 0.86
C GLU A 178 6.65 -18.79 1.98
N LYS A 179 6.83 -18.37 3.25
CA LYS A 179 6.58 -19.22 4.42
C LYS A 179 5.12 -19.63 4.55
N ALA A 180 4.19 -18.71 4.36
CA ALA A 180 2.77 -19.02 4.42
C ALA A 180 2.33 -19.89 3.24
N ALA A 181 2.84 -19.64 2.03
CA ALA A 181 2.52 -20.46 0.87
C ALA A 181 3.03 -21.92 0.99
N GLU A 182 4.24 -22.10 1.55
CA GLU A 182 4.78 -23.44 1.83
C GLU A 182 3.90 -24.18 2.84
N TYR A 183 3.53 -23.53 3.93
CA TYR A 183 2.67 -24.09 4.96
C TYR A 183 1.26 -24.46 4.42
N LEU A 184 0.61 -23.50 3.74
CA LEU A 184 -0.76 -23.68 3.26
C LEU A 184 -0.89 -24.77 2.19
N ARG A 185 0.12 -24.98 1.33
CA ARG A 185 0.13 -26.07 0.34
C ARG A 185 0.10 -27.48 0.95
N VAL A 186 0.63 -27.62 2.17
CA VAL A 186 0.64 -28.90 2.88
C VAL A 186 -0.62 -29.05 3.74
N ARG A 187 -1.15 -27.92 4.24
CA ARG A 187 -2.22 -27.89 5.22
C ARG A 187 -3.62 -27.85 4.62
N CYS A 188 -3.78 -27.18 3.47
CA CYS A 188 -5.09 -26.96 2.85
C CYS A 188 -5.19 -27.68 1.50
N ASP A 189 -6.33 -28.31 1.25
CA ASP A 189 -6.59 -29.01 -0.02
C ASP A 189 -7.03 -28.07 -1.16
N THR A 190 -7.31 -26.79 -0.84
CA THR A 190 -7.76 -25.78 -1.81
C THR A 190 -6.60 -25.24 -2.65
N PRO A 191 -6.82 -24.93 -3.95
CA PRO A 191 -5.79 -24.35 -4.81
C PRO A 191 -5.23 -23.03 -4.25
N LEU A 192 -3.92 -22.82 -4.40
CA LEU A 192 -3.23 -21.63 -3.91
C LEU A 192 -2.44 -20.94 -5.02
N HIS A 193 -2.89 -19.75 -5.40
CA HIS A 193 -2.17 -18.84 -6.28
C HIS A 193 -1.19 -18.00 -5.47
N VAL A 194 0.09 -18.02 -5.83
CA VAL A 194 1.14 -17.35 -5.09
C VAL A 194 1.78 -16.29 -5.96
N GLN A 195 1.77 -15.04 -5.51
CA GLN A 195 2.47 -13.94 -6.18
C GLN A 195 3.98 -14.19 -6.21
N ARG A 196 4.59 -14.00 -7.38
CA ARG A 196 6.05 -14.06 -7.57
C ARG A 196 6.59 -12.69 -7.97
N LYS A 197 7.87 -12.45 -7.67
CA LYS A 197 8.55 -11.20 -8.09
C LYS A 197 8.58 -11.13 -9.62
N GLY A 198 8.13 -9.99 -10.18
CA GLY A 198 8.09 -9.76 -11.62
C GLY A 198 6.88 -10.36 -12.36
N GLU A 199 6.00 -11.08 -11.68
CA GLU A 199 4.76 -11.59 -12.27
C GLU A 199 3.70 -10.49 -12.42
N SER A 200 2.91 -10.56 -13.49
CA SER A 200 1.78 -9.66 -13.70
C SER A 200 0.70 -9.89 -12.63
N VAL A 201 0.46 -8.88 -11.81
CA VAL A 201 -0.59 -8.91 -10.79
C VAL A 201 -1.98 -9.10 -11.42
N SER A 202 -2.25 -8.49 -12.57
CA SER A 202 -3.54 -8.59 -13.25
C SER A 202 -3.87 -10.03 -13.66
N LEU A 203 -2.91 -10.75 -14.25
CA LEU A 203 -3.10 -12.17 -14.65
C LEU A 203 -3.32 -13.09 -13.44
N LEU A 204 -2.62 -12.80 -12.34
CA LEU A 204 -2.77 -13.58 -11.11
C LEU A 204 -4.15 -13.38 -10.49
N VAL A 205 -4.65 -12.14 -10.50
CA VAL A 205 -6.00 -11.80 -10.02
C VAL A 205 -7.07 -12.42 -10.91
N GLU A 206 -6.90 -12.42 -12.22
CA GLU A 206 -7.84 -13.04 -13.16
C GLU A 206 -7.96 -14.56 -12.90
N ARG A 207 -6.85 -15.25 -12.67
CA ARG A 207 -6.85 -16.67 -12.29
C ARG A 207 -7.60 -16.90 -10.98
N PHE A 208 -7.33 -16.10 -9.96
CA PHE A 208 -8.02 -16.19 -8.68
C PHE A 208 -9.53 -15.89 -8.81
N ALA A 209 -9.92 -14.92 -9.64
CA ALA A 209 -11.32 -14.59 -9.87
C ALA A 209 -12.10 -15.70 -10.58
N THR A 210 -11.43 -16.47 -11.44
CA THR A 210 -12.05 -17.59 -12.18
C THR A 210 -12.05 -18.89 -11.41
N ASP A 211 -11.09 -19.10 -10.51
CA ASP A 211 -10.95 -20.30 -9.67
C ASP A 211 -11.57 -20.02 -8.28
N ILE A 212 -12.88 -20.16 -8.19
CA ILE A 212 -13.67 -19.70 -7.03
C ILE A 212 -13.22 -20.33 -5.70
N GLU A 213 -12.80 -21.60 -5.72
CA GLU A 213 -12.38 -22.31 -4.50
C GLU A 213 -10.89 -22.12 -4.16
N SER A 214 -10.22 -21.26 -4.90
CA SER A 214 -8.81 -20.99 -4.68
C SER A 214 -8.57 -19.92 -3.61
N SER A 215 -7.31 -19.79 -3.20
CA SER A 215 -6.80 -18.67 -2.41
C SER A 215 -5.69 -17.95 -3.16
N LEU A 216 -5.56 -16.65 -2.95
CA LEU A 216 -4.48 -15.83 -3.51
C LEU A 216 -3.64 -15.24 -2.39
N ILE A 217 -2.33 -15.49 -2.42
CA ILE A 217 -1.39 -14.94 -1.45
C ILE A 217 -0.35 -14.05 -2.13
N GLY A 218 -0.10 -12.88 -1.53
CA GLY A 218 0.95 -11.97 -1.99
C GLY A 218 1.23 -10.83 -1.03
N THR A 219 2.07 -9.91 -1.50
CA THR A 219 2.50 -8.75 -0.71
C THR A 219 1.52 -7.60 -0.82
N LEU A 220 1.83 -6.50 -0.12
CA LEU A 220 1.09 -5.22 -0.16
C LEU A 220 0.85 -4.69 -1.59
N SER A 221 1.63 -5.10 -2.59
CA SER A 221 1.40 -4.72 -3.98
C SER A 221 0.07 -5.25 -4.54
N LEU A 222 -0.48 -6.34 -4.00
CA LEU A 222 -1.83 -6.82 -4.32
C LEU A 222 -2.93 -5.92 -3.77
N TRP A 223 -2.64 -5.03 -2.83
CA TRP A 223 -3.63 -4.12 -2.25
C TRP A 223 -4.02 -3.00 -3.21
N GLN A 224 -3.14 -2.68 -4.16
CA GLN A 224 -3.35 -1.63 -5.14
C GLN A 224 -3.81 -2.23 -6.48
N GLY A 225 -5.04 -1.91 -6.90
CA GLY A 225 -5.51 -2.28 -8.24
C GLY A 225 -6.15 -3.67 -8.40
N VAL A 226 -6.33 -4.44 -7.32
CA VAL A 226 -7.01 -5.74 -7.37
C VAL A 226 -8.51 -5.54 -7.23
N ASP A 227 -9.24 -5.94 -8.25
CA ASP A 227 -10.70 -5.99 -8.26
C ASP A 227 -11.15 -7.45 -8.36
N ILE A 228 -11.65 -8.00 -7.26
CA ILE A 228 -12.09 -9.39 -7.19
C ILE A 228 -13.58 -9.38 -6.87
N PRO A 229 -14.45 -9.71 -7.82
CA PRO A 229 -15.88 -9.66 -7.59
C PRO A 229 -16.40 -10.91 -6.87
N GLY A 230 -17.34 -10.66 -5.95
CA GLY A 230 -18.33 -11.63 -5.51
C GLY A 230 -17.80 -12.89 -4.84
N ASP A 231 -18.28 -14.04 -5.33
CA ASP A 231 -18.13 -15.35 -4.70
C ASP A 231 -16.68 -15.87 -4.60
N SER A 232 -15.73 -15.29 -5.34
CA SER A 232 -14.32 -15.70 -5.33
C SER A 232 -13.53 -15.18 -4.14
N CYS A 233 -14.05 -14.15 -3.41
CA CYS A 233 -13.36 -13.57 -2.27
C CYS A 233 -14.34 -13.27 -1.14
N SER A 234 -14.57 -14.25 -0.27
CA SER A 234 -15.36 -14.09 0.96
C SER A 234 -14.51 -13.75 2.19
N GLN A 235 -13.17 -13.78 2.04
CA GLN A 235 -12.24 -13.50 3.12
C GLN A 235 -11.01 -12.72 2.64
N VAL A 236 -10.59 -11.77 3.48
CA VAL A 236 -9.28 -11.11 3.38
C VAL A 236 -8.51 -11.39 4.67
N ILE A 237 -7.34 -12.03 4.57
CA ILE A 237 -6.44 -12.22 5.71
C ILE A 237 -5.29 -11.24 5.59
N ILE A 238 -4.99 -10.53 6.69
CA ILE A 238 -3.85 -9.61 6.82
C ILE A 238 -2.91 -10.20 7.88
N ASP A 239 -1.67 -10.50 7.50
CA ASP A 239 -0.71 -11.16 8.38
C ASP A 239 -0.34 -10.32 9.61
N ARG A 240 -0.19 -9.02 9.42
CA ARG A 240 0.10 -8.05 10.49
C ARG A 240 -0.31 -6.63 10.11
N ILE A 241 -0.35 -5.74 11.07
CA ILE A 241 -0.54 -4.31 10.81
C ILE A 241 0.56 -3.83 9.86
N PRO A 242 0.19 -3.22 8.70
CA PRO A 242 1.14 -2.86 7.64
C PRO A 242 1.88 -1.56 7.97
N PHE A 243 2.67 -1.58 9.05
CA PHE A 243 3.55 -0.47 9.37
C PHE A 243 4.58 -0.26 8.26
N PRO A 244 4.94 0.99 7.95
CA PRO A 244 6.08 1.27 7.09
C PRO A 244 7.32 0.54 7.58
N ARG A 245 8.12 0.07 6.65
CA ARG A 245 9.38 -0.61 6.99
C ARG A 245 10.33 0.37 7.67
N PRO A 246 11.07 -0.06 8.69
CA PRO A 246 12.04 0.82 9.38
C PRO A 246 13.17 1.31 8.46
N ASP A 247 13.44 0.59 7.37
CA ASP A 247 14.43 0.91 6.34
C ASP A 247 13.84 1.68 5.14
N ASP A 248 12.58 2.13 5.21
CA ASP A 248 12.00 3.07 4.23
C ASP A 248 12.58 4.47 4.48
N PRO A 249 13.46 5.00 3.58
CA PRO A 249 14.17 6.24 3.85
C PRO A 249 13.25 7.45 3.98
N LEU A 250 12.18 7.51 3.15
CA LEU A 250 11.26 8.63 3.14
C LEU A 250 10.36 8.64 4.39
N MET A 251 9.81 7.48 4.76
CA MET A 251 8.95 7.37 5.94
C MET A 251 9.73 7.56 7.23
N SER A 252 10.96 7.05 7.28
CA SER A 252 11.89 7.25 8.40
C SER A 252 12.24 8.74 8.56
N ALA A 253 12.63 9.42 7.48
CA ALA A 253 12.96 10.85 7.51
C ALA A 253 11.75 11.71 7.92
N ARG A 254 10.54 11.40 7.42
CA ARG A 254 9.30 12.08 7.83
C ARG A 254 9.03 11.92 9.32
N SER A 255 9.19 10.69 9.85
CA SER A 255 9.00 10.42 11.28
C SER A 255 10.01 11.18 12.13
N SER A 256 11.30 11.12 11.77
CA SER A 256 12.36 11.87 12.47
C SER A 256 12.11 13.37 12.48
N ARG A 257 11.65 13.94 11.37
CA ARG A 257 11.34 15.37 11.28
C ARG A 257 10.23 15.79 12.25
N VAL A 258 9.20 14.95 12.41
CA VAL A 258 8.13 15.19 13.39
C VAL A 258 8.67 15.08 14.83
N ASP A 259 9.50 14.07 15.11
CA ASP A 259 10.11 13.87 16.43
C ASP A 259 11.03 15.05 16.81
N GLU A 260 11.83 15.58 15.87
CA GLU A 260 12.69 16.77 16.05
C GLU A 260 11.89 18.04 16.41
N THR A 261 10.64 18.14 15.96
CA THR A 261 9.76 19.28 16.27
C THR A 261 8.92 19.07 17.53
N GLY A 262 9.21 18.02 18.32
CA GLY A 262 8.52 17.71 19.57
C GLY A 262 7.20 16.97 19.41
N GLY A 263 6.91 16.48 18.20
CA GLY A 263 5.76 15.64 17.89
C GLY A 263 6.04 14.15 18.14
N SER A 264 5.22 13.29 17.54
CA SER A 264 5.45 11.83 17.51
C SER A 264 5.32 11.33 16.08
N GLY A 265 6.46 11.00 15.46
CA GLY A 265 6.51 10.42 14.11
C GLY A 265 5.68 9.15 14.01
N PHE A 266 5.67 8.32 15.07
CA PHE A 266 4.81 7.15 15.12
C PHE A 266 3.32 7.51 14.98
N ARG A 267 2.84 8.50 15.73
CA ARG A 267 1.42 8.90 15.72
C ARG A 267 1.04 9.68 14.47
N SER A 268 1.93 10.56 13.98
CA SER A 268 1.61 11.49 12.89
C SER A 268 1.95 10.94 11.50
N VAL A 269 2.84 9.95 11.39
CA VAL A 269 3.30 9.41 10.10
C VAL A 269 2.99 7.92 9.99
N THR A 270 3.44 7.13 10.97
CA THR A 270 3.37 5.66 10.91
C THR A 270 1.95 5.13 11.05
N LEU A 271 1.20 5.57 12.07
CA LEU A 271 -0.18 5.11 12.31
C LEU A 271 -1.16 5.52 11.20
N PRO A 272 -1.18 6.76 10.70
CA PRO A 272 -2.07 7.14 9.59
C PRO A 272 -1.79 6.32 8.32
N ARG A 273 -0.51 6.05 8.01
CA ARG A 273 -0.14 5.21 6.87
C ARG A 273 -0.62 3.77 7.02
N ALA A 274 -0.45 3.19 8.20
CA ALA A 274 -0.94 1.84 8.48
C ALA A 274 -2.47 1.77 8.44
N GLY A 275 -3.17 2.76 9.00
CA GLY A 275 -4.64 2.86 8.95
C GLY A 275 -5.17 2.95 7.53
N LEU A 276 -4.55 3.75 6.68
CA LEU A 276 -4.89 3.86 5.26
C LEU A 276 -4.76 2.50 4.54
N LEU A 277 -3.66 1.79 4.76
CA LEU A 277 -3.44 0.47 4.16
C LEU A 277 -4.45 -0.56 4.67
N LEU A 278 -4.75 -0.59 5.97
CA LEU A 278 -5.79 -1.46 6.52
C LEU A 278 -7.17 -1.17 5.91
N ALA A 279 -7.53 0.11 5.76
CA ALA A 279 -8.78 0.51 5.13
C ALA A 279 -8.86 0.06 3.67
N GLN A 280 -7.77 0.22 2.92
CA GLN A 280 -7.69 -0.23 1.53
C GLN A 280 -7.82 -1.75 1.41
N ALA A 281 -7.18 -2.52 2.30
CA ALA A 281 -7.30 -3.97 2.34
C ALA A 281 -8.73 -4.42 2.64
N ALA A 282 -9.31 -3.88 3.71
CA ALA A 282 -10.67 -4.22 4.12
C ALA A 282 -11.71 -3.82 3.06
N GLY A 283 -11.51 -2.70 2.38
CA GLY A 283 -12.36 -2.23 1.28
C GLY A 283 -12.33 -3.11 0.03
N ARG A 284 -11.48 -4.14 -0.03
CA ARG A 284 -11.47 -5.11 -1.14
C ARG A 284 -12.58 -6.16 -1.01
N LEU A 285 -13.10 -6.37 0.16
CA LEU A 285 -14.05 -7.43 0.46
C LEU A 285 -15.49 -7.12 0.00
N ILE A 286 -15.99 -5.92 0.29
CA ILE A 286 -17.37 -5.52 -0.01
C ILE A 286 -17.38 -4.56 -1.19
N ARG A 287 -17.99 -4.96 -2.31
CA ARG A 287 -18.03 -4.24 -3.57
C ARG A 287 -19.43 -4.00 -4.11
N THR A 288 -20.35 -4.85 -3.69
CA THR A 288 -21.76 -4.77 -4.05
C THR A 288 -22.64 -4.79 -2.81
N GLY A 289 -23.91 -4.41 -2.95
CA GLY A 289 -24.87 -4.46 -1.85
C GLY A 289 -25.17 -5.87 -1.35
N THR A 290 -24.76 -6.91 -2.09
CA THR A 290 -25.00 -8.32 -1.75
C THR A 290 -23.77 -9.06 -1.22
N ASP A 291 -22.57 -8.48 -1.36
CA ASP A 291 -21.34 -9.10 -0.88
C ASP A 291 -21.38 -9.23 0.64
N LYS A 292 -20.84 -10.32 1.14
CA LYS A 292 -20.60 -10.56 2.56
C LYS A 292 -19.24 -11.22 2.74
N GLY A 293 -18.59 -10.94 3.87
CA GLY A 293 -17.31 -11.59 4.12
C GLY A 293 -16.64 -11.19 5.43
N VAL A 294 -15.43 -11.69 5.60
CA VAL A 294 -14.61 -11.52 6.80
C VAL A 294 -13.26 -10.89 6.47
N VAL A 295 -12.88 -9.87 7.19
CA VAL A 295 -11.50 -9.36 7.25
C VAL A 295 -10.86 -9.90 8.52
N SER A 296 -9.84 -10.74 8.39
CA SER A 296 -9.13 -11.37 9.49
C SER A 296 -7.74 -10.76 9.63
N VAL A 297 -7.43 -10.14 10.78
CA VAL A 297 -6.11 -9.57 11.06
C VAL A 297 -5.39 -10.42 12.10
N LEU A 298 -4.28 -11.04 11.71
CA LEU A 298 -3.49 -11.94 12.55
C LEU A 298 -2.44 -11.19 13.37
N ASP A 299 -2.79 -10.01 13.83
CA ASP A 299 -1.94 -9.15 14.66
C ASP A 299 -2.71 -8.70 15.90
N SER A 300 -2.40 -9.33 17.03
CA SER A 300 -3.08 -9.08 18.30
C SER A 300 -2.98 -7.62 18.78
N ARG A 301 -1.99 -6.86 18.30
CA ARG A 301 -1.82 -5.44 18.62
C ARG A 301 -3.00 -4.59 18.14
N LEU A 302 -3.72 -5.02 17.10
CA LEU A 302 -4.91 -4.31 16.62
C LEU A 302 -6.07 -4.35 17.64
N ALA A 303 -6.12 -5.39 18.50
CA ALA A 303 -7.06 -5.48 19.62
C ALA A 303 -6.46 -4.90 20.91
N ASN A 304 -5.22 -5.26 21.24
CA ASN A 304 -4.64 -5.14 22.56
C ASN A 304 -3.80 -3.87 22.78
N SER A 305 -3.40 -3.15 21.71
CA SER A 305 -2.59 -1.92 21.85
C SER A 305 -3.46 -0.67 22.04
N GLY A 306 -2.93 0.34 22.71
CA GLY A 306 -3.62 1.61 22.93
C GLY A 306 -3.94 2.36 21.62
N TYR A 307 -3.21 2.12 20.53
CA TYR A 307 -3.49 2.68 19.21
C TYR A 307 -4.44 1.80 18.36
N GLY A 308 -4.72 0.57 18.77
CA GLY A 308 -5.49 -0.40 17.99
C GLY A 308 -6.90 0.08 17.67
N SER A 309 -7.60 0.69 18.64
CA SER A 309 -8.94 1.26 18.41
C SER A 309 -8.93 2.39 17.39
N GLY A 310 -7.86 3.21 17.34
CA GLY A 310 -7.67 4.25 16.32
C GLY A 310 -7.53 3.66 14.92
N LEU A 311 -6.72 2.61 14.77
CA LEU A 311 -6.55 1.92 13.49
C LEU A 311 -7.84 1.23 13.02
N ARG A 312 -8.59 0.60 13.94
CA ARG A 312 -9.90 0.00 13.58
C ARG A 312 -10.90 1.04 13.09
N ARG A 313 -10.93 2.24 13.68
CA ARG A 313 -11.79 3.34 13.20
C ARG A 313 -11.42 3.87 11.81
N SER A 314 -10.20 3.61 11.33
CA SER A 314 -9.81 3.95 9.95
C SER A 314 -10.33 2.93 8.93
N MET A 315 -10.76 1.75 9.37
CA MET A 315 -11.31 0.70 8.52
C MET A 315 -12.82 0.90 8.30
N PRO A 316 -13.43 0.27 7.28
CA PRO A 316 -14.87 0.24 7.15
C PRO A 316 -15.55 -0.25 8.45
N PRO A 317 -16.70 0.32 8.85
CA PRO A 317 -17.35 0.03 10.13
C PRO A 317 -18.04 -1.35 10.15
N MET A 318 -17.25 -2.41 9.99
CA MET A 318 -17.66 -3.81 10.06
C MET A 318 -17.94 -4.22 11.51
N TRP A 319 -18.76 -5.28 11.69
CA TRP A 319 -18.95 -5.86 13.01
C TRP A 319 -17.64 -6.46 13.53
N PHE A 320 -17.18 -5.95 14.68
CA PHE A 320 -15.88 -6.32 15.26
C PHE A 320 -16.01 -7.50 16.25
N THR A 321 -15.11 -8.49 16.13
CA THR A 321 -15.00 -9.60 17.08
C THR A 321 -13.54 -10.07 17.23
N THR A 322 -13.27 -10.69 18.39
CA THR A 322 -12.04 -11.45 18.65
C THR A 322 -12.32 -12.95 18.79
N GLU A 323 -13.59 -13.37 18.63
CA GLU A 323 -14.02 -14.75 18.81
C GLU A 323 -13.81 -15.58 17.53
N LYS A 324 -12.78 -16.44 17.52
CA LYS A 324 -12.41 -17.27 16.36
C LYS A 324 -13.54 -18.21 15.94
N THR A 325 -14.22 -18.85 16.88
CA THR A 325 -15.32 -19.78 16.59
C THR A 325 -16.46 -19.12 15.82
N THR A 326 -16.82 -17.90 16.18
CA THR A 326 -17.85 -17.12 15.48
C THR A 326 -17.46 -16.88 14.03
N VAL A 327 -16.18 -16.58 13.77
CA VAL A 327 -15.65 -16.31 12.44
C VAL A 327 -15.60 -17.58 11.58
N ILE A 328 -15.15 -18.69 12.14
CA ILE A 328 -15.16 -19.99 11.45
C ILE A 328 -16.60 -20.36 11.01
N MET A 329 -17.57 -20.27 11.91
CA MET A 329 -18.98 -20.54 11.57
C MET A 329 -19.53 -19.60 10.48
N ALA A 330 -19.14 -18.31 10.52
CA ALA A 330 -19.54 -17.35 9.50
C ALA A 330 -18.95 -17.70 8.12
N LEU A 331 -17.68 -18.07 8.07
CA LEU A 331 -17.00 -18.48 6.82
C LEU A 331 -17.59 -19.76 6.24
N GLU A 332 -17.83 -20.79 7.05
CA GLU A 332 -18.47 -22.04 6.64
C GLU A 332 -19.88 -21.79 6.06
N ARG A 333 -20.65 -20.87 6.70
CA ARG A 333 -21.95 -20.47 6.17
C ARG A 333 -21.84 -19.75 4.83
N LEU A 334 -20.92 -18.79 4.69
CA LEU A 334 -20.70 -18.07 3.44
C LEU A 334 -20.28 -19.03 2.31
N ARG A 335 -19.43 -20.02 2.62
CA ARG A 335 -19.05 -21.11 1.71
C ARG A 335 -20.29 -21.88 1.23
N THR A 336 -21.11 -22.35 2.17
CA THR A 336 -22.33 -23.13 1.86
C THR A 336 -23.31 -22.34 1.00
N ASP A 337 -23.54 -21.06 1.35
CA ASP A 337 -24.42 -20.16 0.59
C ASP A 337 -23.89 -19.91 -0.84
N SER A 338 -22.57 -19.83 -1.03
CA SER A 338 -21.91 -19.68 -2.35
C SER A 338 -22.07 -20.95 -3.18
N ASP A 339 -21.82 -22.12 -2.59
CA ASP A 339 -21.92 -23.41 -3.28
C ASP A 339 -23.36 -23.66 -3.80
N GLN A 340 -24.36 -23.31 -3.00
CA GLN A 340 -25.77 -23.39 -3.40
C GLN A 340 -26.11 -22.45 -4.56
N ARG A 341 -25.59 -21.20 -4.56
CA ARG A 341 -25.79 -20.24 -5.65
C ARG A 341 -25.16 -20.71 -6.97
N ILE A 342 -23.98 -21.34 -6.90
CA ILE A 342 -23.28 -21.87 -8.06
C ILE A 342 -24.03 -23.07 -8.62
N ALA A 343 -24.43 -24.01 -7.78
CA ALA A 343 -25.23 -25.17 -8.18
C ALA A 343 -26.57 -24.78 -8.82
N GLY A 344 -27.26 -23.76 -8.30
CA GLY A 344 -28.52 -23.26 -8.86
C GLY A 344 -28.35 -22.57 -10.24
N LYS A 345 -27.20 -21.98 -10.53
CA LYS A 345 -26.90 -21.36 -11.84
C LYS A 345 -26.55 -22.41 -12.93
N SER A 346 -26.06 -23.57 -12.56
CA SER A 346 -25.70 -24.62 -13.52
C SER A 346 -26.90 -25.51 -13.95
N THR A 347 -28.07 -25.36 -13.31
CA THR A 347 -29.30 -26.14 -13.60
C THR A 347 -30.37 -25.32 -14.32
N GLY A 348 -30.14 -24.07 -14.63
CA GLY A 348 -31.07 -23.22 -15.39
C GLY A 348 -30.45 -22.74 -16.69
#